data_0feec196387cdd9da3419d9075f6f2b8
#
_entry.id   0feec196387cdd9da3419d9075f6f2b8
#
_cell.length_a   1.000
_cell.length_b   1.000
_cell.length_c   1.000
_cell.angle_alpha   90.00
_cell.angle_beta   90.00
_cell.angle_gamma   90.00
#
_symmetry.space_group_name_H-M   'P 1'
#
loop_
_entity.id
_entity.type
_entity.pdbx_description
1 polymer ?
#
loop_
_entity_poly.entity_id
_entity_poly.type
_entity_poly.pdbx_seq_one_letter_code
_entity_poly.pdbx_strand_id
1 'polypeptide(L)'
;MNKGPKLQRISKHVWILPFNSPKDRPNLGYILGGKKALAVDAGHSSSHVEDFYNAIRSEDLPLPELTVITHWHWDHTFGMHAVHGETLARPETSDKLAQIKAEMDADPDKAVRFLSSDPSIRREYAGGVPLKVVPADKIVTVDQSIDLGGVSVELIKSESPHTDDALLAYVPDDHVLFVGDAQLGEYPSWRMDWDKLDVLAEKVRGLDAYVVIDGHWKPYTKEQFLAEIG
;
A
#
# COMPACT_ATOMS: atom_id res chain seq x y z
N MET A 1 14.75 -26.15 -3.38
CA MET A 1 14.30 -25.25 -2.33
C MET A 1 13.74 -24.03 -3.02
N ASN A 2 12.43 -23.80 -2.93
CA ASN A 2 11.80 -22.60 -3.49
C ASN A 2 12.30 -21.43 -2.61
N LYS A 3 13.15 -20.57 -3.17
CA LYS A 3 13.56 -19.35 -2.46
C LYS A 3 12.29 -18.49 -2.34
N GLY A 4 11.90 -18.16 -1.13
CA GLY A 4 10.77 -17.26 -0.86
C GLY A 4 10.89 -15.93 -1.62
N PRO A 5 9.84 -15.08 -1.58
CA PRO A 5 9.87 -13.77 -2.22
C PRO A 5 11.02 -12.93 -1.67
N LYS A 6 11.59 -12.07 -2.51
CA LYS A 6 12.76 -11.25 -2.17
C LYS A 6 12.45 -9.78 -2.32
N LEU A 7 13.08 -8.96 -1.48
CA LEU A 7 13.09 -7.52 -1.68
C LEU A 7 13.84 -7.16 -2.97
N GLN A 8 13.29 -6.19 -3.68
CA GLN A 8 13.96 -5.47 -4.75
C GLN A 8 14.39 -4.11 -4.21
N ARG A 9 15.68 -3.82 -4.27
CA ARG A 9 16.20 -2.50 -3.89
C ARG A 9 15.91 -1.49 -5.00
N ILE A 10 15.32 -0.36 -4.64
CA ILE A 10 14.94 0.73 -5.55
C ILE A 10 15.98 1.85 -5.48
N SER A 11 16.39 2.23 -4.27
CA SER A 11 17.33 3.32 -4.04
C SER A 11 18.22 3.03 -2.82
N LYS A 12 18.85 4.05 -2.25
CA LYS A 12 19.71 3.89 -1.06
C LYS A 12 18.93 3.41 0.16
N HIS A 13 17.73 3.98 0.39
CA HIS A 13 16.94 3.73 1.59
C HIS A 13 15.59 3.05 1.31
N VAL A 14 15.29 2.74 0.02
CA VAL A 14 13.98 2.21 -0.39
C VAL A 14 14.10 0.85 -1.05
N TRP A 15 13.25 -0.09 -0.63
CA TRP A 15 13.03 -1.41 -1.22
C TRP A 15 11.54 -1.65 -1.44
N ILE A 16 11.22 -2.61 -2.27
CA ILE A 16 9.85 -3.14 -2.39
C ILE A 16 9.87 -4.67 -2.29
N LEU A 17 8.81 -5.25 -1.75
CA LEU A 17 8.41 -6.60 -2.08
C LEU A 17 7.56 -6.51 -3.36
N PRO A 18 8.00 -7.05 -4.51
CA PRO A 18 7.29 -6.89 -5.77
C PRO A 18 5.90 -7.51 -5.76
N PHE A 19 4.97 -6.91 -6.50
CA PHE A 19 3.61 -7.39 -6.68
C PHE A 19 3.53 -8.85 -7.16
N ASN A 20 2.43 -9.52 -6.79
CA ASN A 20 2.14 -10.90 -7.19
C ASN A 20 0.73 -10.99 -7.76
N SER A 21 0.57 -10.74 -9.06
CA SER A 21 -0.71 -10.73 -9.76
C SER A 21 -1.58 -11.99 -9.55
N PRO A 22 -1.05 -13.24 -9.55
CA PRO A 22 -1.87 -14.42 -9.27
C PRO A 22 -2.64 -14.39 -7.96
N LYS A 23 -2.15 -13.67 -6.96
CA LYS A 23 -2.75 -13.54 -5.62
C LYS A 23 -3.30 -12.15 -5.35
N ASP A 24 -3.27 -11.26 -6.33
CA ASP A 24 -3.66 -9.86 -6.18
C ASP A 24 -2.94 -9.19 -4.99
N ARG A 25 -1.64 -9.41 -4.91
CA ARG A 25 -0.78 -8.83 -3.87
C ARG A 25 -0.04 -7.63 -4.44
N PRO A 26 -0.26 -6.42 -3.92
CA PRO A 26 0.44 -5.23 -4.39
C PRO A 26 1.93 -5.23 -4.02
N ASN A 27 2.66 -4.26 -4.58
CA ASN A 27 3.97 -3.89 -4.08
C ASN A 27 3.86 -3.45 -2.63
N LEU A 28 4.73 -3.96 -1.74
CA LEU A 28 4.86 -3.44 -0.39
C LEU A 28 6.17 -2.67 -0.28
N GLY A 29 6.07 -1.38 0.08
CA GLY A 29 7.23 -0.52 0.26
C GLY A 29 7.93 -0.75 1.60
N TYR A 30 9.27 -0.60 1.61
CA TYR A 30 10.08 -0.59 2.82
C TYR A 30 11.10 0.55 2.73
N ILE A 31 11.08 1.43 3.73
CA ILE A 31 11.97 2.60 3.81
C ILE A 31 12.75 2.51 5.12
N LEU A 32 14.10 2.56 5.03
CA LEU A 32 14.99 2.45 6.19
C LEU A 32 15.71 3.76 6.45
N GLY A 33 15.47 4.35 7.61
CA GLY A 33 16.26 5.42 8.16
C GLY A 33 17.26 4.94 9.23
N GLY A 34 18.01 5.88 9.81
CA GLY A 34 18.98 5.56 10.84
C GLY A 34 18.39 5.26 12.22
N LYS A 35 17.08 5.54 12.43
CA LYS A 35 16.39 5.33 13.71
C LYS A 35 15.22 4.38 13.61
N LYS A 36 14.49 4.39 12.48
CA LYS A 36 13.24 3.65 12.27
C LYS A 36 13.16 3.15 10.85
N ALA A 37 12.34 2.12 10.65
CA ALA A 37 11.87 1.70 9.34
C ALA A 37 10.35 1.94 9.21
N LEU A 38 9.90 2.20 7.97
CA LEU A 38 8.51 2.43 7.63
C LEU A 38 8.15 1.53 6.44
N ALA A 39 6.97 0.90 6.50
CA ALA A 39 6.37 0.19 5.39
C ALA A 39 5.30 1.04 4.69
N VAL A 40 5.12 0.84 3.40
CA VAL A 40 4.00 1.36 2.60
C VAL A 40 3.12 0.17 2.23
N ASP A 41 1.88 0.22 2.66
CA ASP A 41 0.84 -0.79 2.62
C ASP A 41 1.10 -2.06 3.46
N ALA A 42 0.00 -2.67 3.89
CA ALA A 42 0.00 -3.86 4.72
C ALA A 42 -0.31 -5.14 3.93
N GLY A 43 -0.61 -4.99 2.64
CA GLY A 43 -0.89 -6.11 1.77
C GLY A 43 -2.23 -6.80 2.01
N HIS A 44 -2.44 -7.87 1.27
CA HIS A 44 -3.73 -8.56 1.11
C HIS A 44 -4.13 -9.41 2.33
N SER A 45 -3.16 -9.92 3.09
CA SER A 45 -3.42 -10.86 4.19
C SER A 45 -2.23 -10.96 5.15
N SER A 46 -2.42 -11.64 6.28
CA SER A 46 -1.32 -12.01 7.18
C SER A 46 -0.22 -12.84 6.49
N SER A 47 -0.58 -13.66 5.51
CA SER A 47 0.40 -14.42 4.72
C SER A 47 1.27 -13.53 3.85
N HIS A 48 0.71 -12.44 3.31
CA HIS A 48 1.48 -11.45 2.54
C HIS A 48 2.45 -10.68 3.46
N VAL A 49 1.99 -10.25 4.65
CA VAL A 49 2.84 -9.61 5.66
C VAL A 49 3.97 -10.55 6.09
N GLU A 50 3.69 -11.83 6.31
CA GLU A 50 4.71 -12.81 6.70
C GLU A 50 5.78 -12.98 5.61
N ASP A 51 5.38 -13.08 4.33
CA ASP A 51 6.29 -13.13 3.20
C ASP A 51 7.16 -11.86 3.11
N PHE A 52 6.56 -10.68 3.34
CA PHE A 52 7.28 -9.41 3.38
C PHE A 52 8.32 -9.38 4.50
N TYR A 53 7.93 -9.77 5.71
CA TYR A 53 8.84 -9.78 6.85
C TYR A 53 9.94 -10.83 6.73
N ASN A 54 9.66 -11.97 6.10
CA ASN A 54 10.68 -12.97 5.80
C ASN A 54 11.68 -12.43 4.76
N ALA A 55 11.22 -11.67 3.77
CA ALA A 55 12.10 -11.01 2.82
C ALA A 55 12.98 -9.94 3.49
N ILE A 56 12.41 -9.11 4.40
CA ILE A 56 13.16 -8.12 5.20
C ILE A 56 14.23 -8.81 6.06
N ARG A 57 13.87 -9.85 6.80
CA ARG A 57 14.81 -10.60 7.64
C ARG A 57 15.93 -11.28 6.84
N SER A 58 15.64 -11.71 5.60
CA SER A 58 16.64 -12.34 4.74
C SER A 58 17.74 -11.39 4.26
N GLU A 59 17.50 -10.07 4.38
CA GLU A 59 18.47 -9.01 4.11
C GLU A 59 19.08 -8.42 5.41
N ASP A 60 18.87 -9.07 6.57
CA ASP A 60 19.30 -8.60 7.90
C ASP A 60 18.80 -7.20 8.26
N LEU A 61 17.61 -6.81 7.75
CA LEU A 61 16.99 -5.52 7.99
C LEU A 61 16.00 -5.58 9.17
N PRO A 62 15.82 -4.48 9.95
CA PRO A 62 14.84 -4.43 11.03
C PRO A 62 13.40 -4.43 10.48
N LEU A 63 12.43 -4.94 11.26
CA LEU A 63 11.03 -4.83 10.90
C LEU A 63 10.56 -3.37 10.99
N PRO A 64 9.63 -2.94 10.11
CA PRO A 64 9.10 -1.58 10.15
C PRO A 64 8.28 -1.36 11.44
N GLU A 65 8.48 -0.21 12.08
CA GLU A 65 7.73 0.21 13.26
C GLU A 65 6.46 0.98 12.91
N LEU A 66 6.37 1.44 11.68
CA LEU A 66 5.24 2.18 11.11
C LEU A 66 4.85 1.56 9.77
N THR A 67 3.55 1.51 9.51
CA THR A 67 3.00 1.12 8.20
C THR A 67 2.00 2.18 7.74
N VAL A 68 2.30 2.87 6.65
CA VAL A 68 1.41 3.83 6.02
C VAL A 68 0.54 3.12 5.01
N ILE A 69 -0.76 3.38 5.03
CA ILE A 69 -1.75 2.81 4.13
C ILE A 69 -2.12 3.82 3.06
N THR A 70 -1.98 3.42 1.80
CA THR A 70 -2.26 4.30 0.65
C THR A 70 -3.74 4.52 0.42
N HIS A 71 -4.57 3.48 0.57
CA HIS A 71 -6.03 3.54 0.44
C HIS A 71 -6.69 2.27 1.04
N TRP A 72 -8.04 2.23 1.09
CA TRP A 72 -8.78 1.24 1.87
C TRP A 72 -8.92 -0.15 1.25
N HIS A 73 -8.60 -0.39 -0.03
CA HIS A 73 -8.85 -1.68 -0.67
C HIS A 73 -8.18 -2.84 0.06
N TRP A 74 -8.80 -4.02 -0.05
CA TRP A 74 -8.49 -5.22 0.73
C TRP A 74 -7.05 -5.71 0.56
N ASP A 75 -6.54 -5.61 -0.64
CA ASP A 75 -5.20 -6.07 -1.01
C ASP A 75 -4.09 -5.17 -0.46
N HIS A 76 -4.41 -3.93 -0.07
CA HIS A 76 -3.52 -2.99 0.63
C HIS A 76 -3.68 -3.01 2.15
N THR A 77 -4.84 -3.48 2.68
CA THR A 77 -5.22 -3.24 4.08
C THR A 77 -5.50 -4.48 4.91
N PHE A 78 -5.94 -5.62 4.31
CA PHE A 78 -6.39 -6.76 5.13
C PHE A 78 -5.24 -7.50 5.82
N GLY A 79 -3.98 -7.18 5.51
CA GLY A 79 -2.80 -7.55 6.30
C GLY A 79 -2.55 -6.72 7.54
N MET A 80 -3.22 -5.56 7.74
CA MET A 80 -2.95 -4.62 8.84
C MET A 80 -2.95 -5.26 10.23
N HIS A 81 -3.81 -6.25 10.47
CA HIS A 81 -3.88 -6.94 11.75
C HIS A 81 -2.62 -7.78 12.09
N ALA A 82 -1.72 -7.98 11.14
CA ALA A 82 -0.51 -8.78 11.28
C ALA A 82 0.78 -7.96 11.19
N VAL A 83 0.69 -6.63 10.96
CA VAL A 83 1.88 -5.79 10.88
C VAL A 83 2.53 -5.61 12.25
N HIS A 84 3.84 -5.38 12.23
CA HIS A 84 4.62 -4.97 13.41
C HIS A 84 4.55 -3.44 13.53
N GLY A 85 4.34 -2.95 14.75
CA GLY A 85 4.23 -1.52 15.00
C GLY A 85 2.84 -0.96 14.72
N GLU A 86 2.77 0.32 14.37
CA GLU A 86 1.53 1.07 14.23
C GLU A 86 1.18 1.33 12.77
N THR A 87 -0.11 1.27 12.43
CA THR A 87 -0.65 1.62 11.13
C THR A 87 -1.12 3.07 11.09
N LEU A 88 -0.82 3.76 9.99
CA LEU A 88 -1.20 5.14 9.72
C LEU A 88 -2.06 5.20 8.46
N ALA A 89 -3.25 5.78 8.53
CA ALA A 89 -4.13 5.93 7.38
C ALA A 89 -4.92 7.23 7.43
N ARG A 90 -5.54 7.61 6.32
CA ARG A 90 -6.51 8.70 6.31
C ARG A 90 -7.77 8.34 7.12
N PRO A 91 -8.53 9.34 7.62
CA PRO A 91 -9.81 9.09 8.30
C PRO A 91 -10.74 8.24 7.45
N GLU A 92 -10.88 8.56 6.16
CA GLU A 92 -11.76 7.89 5.21
C GLU A 92 -11.41 6.41 5.05
N THR A 93 -10.12 6.09 5.01
CA THR A 93 -9.61 4.70 4.98
C THR A 93 -10.02 3.95 6.24
N SER A 94 -9.75 4.54 7.42
CA SER A 94 -10.04 3.91 8.71
C SER A 94 -11.53 3.71 8.94
N ASP A 95 -12.35 4.71 8.60
CA ASP A 95 -13.81 4.66 8.72
C ASP A 95 -14.39 3.58 7.80
N LYS A 96 -13.88 3.48 6.56
CA LYS A 96 -14.29 2.43 5.62
C LYS A 96 -13.97 1.03 6.13
N LEU A 97 -12.78 0.83 6.69
CA LEU A 97 -12.37 -0.45 7.28
C LEU A 97 -13.21 -0.79 8.52
N ALA A 98 -13.52 0.20 9.36
CA ALA A 98 -14.41 0.01 10.50
C ALA A 98 -15.83 -0.40 10.06
N GLN A 99 -16.35 0.23 8.99
CA GLN A 99 -17.62 -0.15 8.38
C GLN A 99 -17.59 -1.60 7.86
N ILE A 100 -16.58 -1.95 7.04
CA ILE A 100 -16.43 -3.32 6.49
C ILE A 100 -16.37 -4.34 7.62
N LYS A 101 -15.57 -4.07 8.66
CA LYS A 101 -15.48 -4.91 9.85
C LYS A 101 -16.85 -5.12 10.50
N ALA A 102 -17.56 -4.04 10.78
CA ALA A 102 -18.90 -4.12 11.41
C ALA A 102 -19.90 -4.90 10.56
N GLU A 103 -19.86 -4.74 9.24
CA GLU A 103 -20.68 -5.48 8.30
C GLU A 103 -20.37 -6.98 8.26
N MET A 104 -19.09 -7.37 8.34
CA MET A 104 -18.67 -8.77 8.39
C MET A 104 -18.98 -9.41 9.77
N ASP A 105 -18.86 -8.64 10.85
CA ASP A 105 -19.21 -9.10 12.20
C ASP A 105 -20.74 -9.34 12.34
N ALA A 106 -21.55 -8.51 11.68
CA ALA A 106 -23.01 -8.62 11.67
C ALA A 106 -23.54 -9.73 10.75
N ASP A 107 -22.84 -10.02 9.65
CA ASP A 107 -23.21 -11.01 8.65
C ASP A 107 -21.97 -11.84 8.24
N PRO A 108 -21.72 -12.98 8.92
CA PRO A 108 -20.59 -13.86 8.60
C PRO A 108 -20.57 -14.35 7.15
N ASP A 109 -21.73 -14.42 6.47
CA ASP A 109 -21.80 -14.81 5.06
C ASP A 109 -21.14 -13.77 4.14
N LYS A 110 -20.99 -12.51 4.55
CA LYS A 110 -20.22 -11.52 3.80
C LYS A 110 -18.76 -11.91 3.65
N ALA A 111 -18.14 -12.39 4.73
CA ALA A 111 -16.76 -12.89 4.68
C ALA A 111 -16.65 -14.10 3.73
N VAL A 112 -17.60 -15.02 3.78
CA VAL A 112 -17.64 -16.19 2.87
C VAL A 112 -17.82 -15.76 1.42
N ARG A 113 -18.72 -14.80 1.14
CA ARG A 113 -18.92 -14.25 -0.20
C ARG A 113 -17.65 -13.55 -0.71
N PHE A 114 -17.00 -12.75 0.13
CA PHE A 114 -15.72 -12.09 -0.21
C PHE A 114 -14.66 -13.15 -0.56
N LEU A 115 -14.43 -14.15 0.29
CA LEU A 115 -13.43 -15.19 0.08
C LEU A 115 -13.69 -16.04 -1.19
N SER A 116 -14.91 -16.04 -1.71
CA SER A 116 -15.31 -16.78 -2.93
C SER A 116 -15.45 -15.88 -4.16
N SER A 117 -15.35 -14.56 -4.02
CA SER A 117 -15.70 -13.60 -5.09
C SER A 117 -14.76 -13.63 -6.29
N ASP A 118 -13.47 -13.83 -6.04
CA ASP A 118 -12.44 -13.74 -7.09
C ASP A 118 -11.40 -14.89 -6.98
N PRO A 119 -10.84 -15.38 -8.11
CA PRO A 119 -9.81 -16.44 -8.08
C PRO A 119 -8.53 -16.05 -7.34
N SER A 120 -8.11 -14.79 -7.36
CA SER A 120 -6.91 -14.30 -6.66
C SER A 120 -7.13 -14.31 -5.15
N ILE A 121 -8.29 -13.83 -4.69
CA ILE A 121 -8.70 -13.88 -3.29
C ILE A 121 -8.73 -15.33 -2.79
N ARG A 122 -9.35 -16.24 -3.56
CA ARG A 122 -9.35 -17.68 -3.19
C ARG A 122 -7.94 -18.26 -3.07
N ARG A 123 -7.00 -17.86 -3.92
CA ARG A 123 -5.60 -18.31 -3.83
C ARG A 123 -4.89 -17.71 -2.63
N GLU A 124 -5.15 -16.44 -2.32
CA GLU A 124 -4.53 -15.76 -1.19
C GLU A 124 -4.94 -16.36 0.15
N TYR A 125 -6.24 -16.64 0.31
CA TYR A 125 -6.81 -17.21 1.53
C TYR A 125 -6.85 -18.75 1.56
N ALA A 126 -6.27 -19.42 0.57
CA ALA A 126 -6.15 -20.86 0.58
C ALA A 126 -5.34 -21.35 1.79
N GLY A 127 -5.70 -22.54 2.31
CA GLY A 127 -5.00 -23.12 3.46
C GLY A 127 -5.41 -22.55 4.82
N GLY A 128 -6.50 -21.77 4.88
CA GLY A 128 -7.05 -21.26 6.14
C GLY A 128 -6.37 -19.99 6.66
N VAL A 129 -5.79 -19.19 5.78
CA VAL A 129 -5.34 -17.84 6.14
C VAL A 129 -6.53 -17.06 6.71
N PRO A 130 -6.44 -16.45 7.91
CA PRO A 130 -7.58 -15.78 8.51
C PRO A 130 -7.89 -14.46 7.78
N LEU A 131 -9.18 -14.25 7.48
CA LEU A 131 -9.69 -12.94 7.06
C LEU A 131 -9.98 -12.11 8.31
N LYS A 132 -9.29 -11.00 8.45
CA LYS A 132 -9.48 -10.11 9.59
C LYS A 132 -9.28 -8.64 9.14
N VAL A 133 -10.31 -7.83 9.35
CA VAL A 133 -10.29 -6.39 9.04
C VAL A 133 -10.16 -5.59 10.32
N VAL A 134 -9.27 -4.62 10.33
CA VAL A 134 -9.04 -3.69 11.47
C VAL A 134 -8.94 -2.26 10.95
N PRO A 135 -9.44 -1.25 11.70
CA PRO A 135 -9.15 0.15 11.41
C PRO A 135 -7.68 0.48 11.70
N ALA A 136 -7.22 1.64 11.25
CA ALA A 136 -5.85 2.11 11.51
C ALA A 136 -5.66 2.53 12.97
N ASP A 137 -4.42 2.40 13.48
CA ASP A 137 -4.04 2.81 14.84
C ASP A 137 -3.93 4.34 14.97
N LYS A 138 -3.48 5.01 13.90
CA LYS A 138 -3.28 6.46 13.85
C LYS A 138 -3.90 7.05 12.59
N ILE A 139 -4.41 8.28 12.74
CA ILE A 139 -5.10 9.00 11.68
C ILE A 139 -4.25 10.14 11.14
N VAL A 140 -4.09 10.18 9.81
CA VAL A 140 -3.39 11.23 9.06
C VAL A 140 -4.42 12.20 8.49
N THR A 141 -4.63 13.32 9.17
CA THR A 141 -5.64 14.33 8.78
C THR A 141 -5.11 15.43 7.87
N VAL A 142 -3.80 15.66 7.88
CA VAL A 142 -3.10 16.68 7.09
C VAL A 142 -1.84 16.09 6.49
N ASP A 143 -1.32 16.74 5.45
CA ASP A 143 0.00 16.40 4.92
C ASP A 143 1.04 16.57 6.01
N GLN A 144 1.93 15.61 6.15
CA GLN A 144 2.94 15.60 7.21
C GLN A 144 4.20 14.86 6.79
N SER A 145 5.30 15.16 7.47
CA SER A 145 6.58 14.46 7.29
C SER A 145 6.90 13.58 8.49
N ILE A 146 7.44 12.40 8.25
CA ILE A 146 7.92 11.45 9.25
C ILE A 146 9.44 11.34 9.12
N ASP A 147 10.18 11.78 10.14
CA ASP A 147 11.64 11.58 10.23
C ASP A 147 11.95 10.15 10.68
N LEU A 148 12.65 9.41 9.83
CA LEU A 148 13.15 8.07 10.12
C LEU A 148 14.61 8.07 10.62
N GLY A 149 15.20 9.25 10.81
CA GLY A 149 16.60 9.43 11.20
C GLY A 149 17.52 9.58 9.99
N GLY A 150 17.55 10.78 9.40
CA GLY A 150 18.33 11.12 8.22
C GLY A 150 17.71 10.72 6.88
N VAL A 151 16.48 10.24 6.92
CA VAL A 151 15.58 10.02 5.77
C VAL A 151 14.20 10.44 6.22
N SER A 152 13.46 11.15 5.40
CA SER A 152 12.08 11.55 5.65
C SER A 152 11.10 10.90 4.68
N VAL A 153 9.87 10.71 5.16
CA VAL A 153 8.75 10.29 4.32
C VAL A 153 7.66 11.34 4.44
N GLU A 154 7.33 11.98 3.33
CA GLU A 154 6.22 12.93 3.23
C GLU A 154 4.94 12.20 2.88
N LEU A 155 3.94 12.30 3.74
CA LEU A 155 2.59 11.79 3.52
C LEU A 155 1.75 12.90 2.91
N ILE A 156 1.28 12.69 1.68
CA ILE A 156 0.61 13.72 0.87
C ILE A 156 -0.78 13.20 0.48
N LYS A 157 -1.82 13.90 0.92
CA LYS A 157 -3.19 13.58 0.48
C LYS A 157 -3.35 13.91 -0.99
N SER A 158 -4.07 13.06 -1.72
CA SER A 158 -4.37 13.31 -3.13
C SER A 158 -5.83 13.02 -3.43
N GLU A 159 -6.34 13.68 -4.45
CA GLU A 159 -7.48 13.17 -5.19
C GLU A 159 -7.02 12.01 -6.05
N SER A 160 -7.94 11.10 -6.32
CA SER A 160 -7.68 9.89 -7.09
C SER A 160 -8.98 9.42 -7.76
N PRO A 161 -8.96 9.02 -9.03
CA PRO A 161 -10.11 8.37 -9.64
C PRO A 161 -10.44 7.00 -9.02
N HIS A 162 -9.47 6.35 -8.36
CA HIS A 162 -9.62 5.02 -7.79
C HIS A 162 -10.43 5.01 -6.49
N THR A 163 -10.05 5.88 -5.55
CA THR A 163 -10.71 6.02 -4.25
C THR A 163 -10.58 7.46 -3.73
N ASP A 164 -11.47 7.87 -2.82
CA ASP A 164 -11.45 9.22 -2.26
C ASP A 164 -10.45 9.38 -1.09
N ASP A 165 -9.76 8.31 -0.69
CA ASP A 165 -8.87 8.27 0.47
C ASP A 165 -7.39 8.14 0.11
N ALA A 166 -6.99 8.45 -1.11
CA ALA A 166 -5.61 8.29 -1.57
C ALA A 166 -4.60 9.08 -0.71
N LEU A 167 -3.57 8.37 -0.25
CA LEU A 167 -2.42 8.90 0.49
C LEU A 167 -1.13 8.48 -0.22
N LEU A 168 -0.40 9.44 -0.72
CA LEU A 168 0.90 9.22 -1.36
C LEU A 168 1.99 9.22 -0.29
N ALA A 169 3.03 8.41 -0.47
CA ALA A 169 4.23 8.42 0.38
C ALA A 169 5.46 8.79 -0.47
N TYR A 170 5.98 9.99 -0.26
CA TYR A 170 7.14 10.49 -0.98
C TYR A 170 8.38 10.47 -0.10
N VAL A 171 9.49 9.96 -0.64
CA VAL A 171 10.81 9.91 -0.02
C VAL A 171 11.73 10.91 -0.74
N PRO A 172 11.79 12.19 -0.29
CA PRO A 172 12.56 13.23 -0.99
C PRO A 172 14.05 12.91 -1.08
N ASP A 173 14.63 12.34 -0.03
CA ASP A 173 16.05 11.99 0.03
C ASP A 173 16.46 10.96 -1.03
N ASP A 174 15.52 10.18 -1.55
CA ASP A 174 15.75 9.13 -2.55
C ASP A 174 15.00 9.39 -3.87
N HIS A 175 14.21 10.46 -3.97
CA HIS A 175 13.36 10.80 -5.12
C HIS A 175 12.38 9.68 -5.52
N VAL A 176 11.83 8.97 -4.54
CA VAL A 176 10.90 7.85 -4.75
C VAL A 176 9.52 8.22 -4.24
N LEU A 177 8.50 7.99 -5.07
CA LEU A 177 7.10 8.24 -4.77
C LEU A 177 6.30 6.95 -4.85
N PHE A 178 5.59 6.60 -3.78
CA PHE A 178 4.56 5.56 -3.77
C PHE A 178 3.19 6.20 -3.96
N VAL A 179 2.42 5.70 -4.91
CA VAL A 179 1.09 6.24 -5.26
C VAL A 179 -0.05 5.26 -4.93
N GLY A 180 0.25 4.02 -4.50
CA GLY A 180 -0.76 2.97 -4.42
C GLY A 180 -1.42 2.76 -5.78
N ASP A 181 -2.74 2.71 -5.82
CA ASP A 181 -3.53 2.53 -7.03
C ASP A 181 -4.16 3.85 -7.53
N ALA A 182 -3.64 4.98 -7.07
CA ALA A 182 -4.28 6.28 -7.25
C ALA A 182 -4.57 6.66 -8.71
N GLN A 183 -3.83 6.11 -9.69
CA GLN A 183 -4.01 6.35 -11.11
C GLN A 183 -5.08 5.47 -11.77
N LEU A 184 -5.57 4.43 -11.08
CA LEU A 184 -6.55 3.51 -11.66
C LEU A 184 -7.98 4.07 -11.60
N GLY A 185 -8.89 3.51 -12.39
CA GLY A 185 -10.31 3.81 -12.30
C GLY A 185 -10.97 3.23 -11.04
N GLU A 186 -12.18 3.69 -10.71
CA GLU A 186 -12.97 3.25 -9.55
C GLU A 186 -13.38 1.78 -9.68
N TYR A 187 -12.96 0.95 -8.72
CA TYR A 187 -13.39 -0.45 -8.65
C TYR A 187 -14.86 -0.56 -8.17
N PRO A 188 -15.68 -1.47 -8.71
CA PRO A 188 -15.37 -2.50 -9.72
C PRO A 188 -15.65 -2.07 -11.18
N SER A 189 -16.12 -0.86 -11.38
CA SER A 189 -16.53 -0.37 -12.71
C SER A 189 -15.36 -0.01 -13.62
N TRP A 190 -14.19 0.26 -13.04
CA TRP A 190 -12.99 0.80 -13.67
C TRP A 190 -13.26 2.11 -14.43
N ARG A 191 -14.33 2.82 -14.01
CA ARG A 191 -14.64 4.13 -14.57
C ARG A 191 -13.57 5.12 -14.13
N MET A 192 -13.03 5.84 -15.13
CA MET A 192 -12.03 6.88 -14.88
C MET A 192 -12.71 8.24 -14.61
N ASP A 193 -12.28 8.90 -13.56
CA ASP A 193 -12.55 10.31 -13.29
C ASP A 193 -11.32 11.11 -13.74
N TRP A 194 -11.42 11.69 -14.94
CA TRP A 194 -10.31 12.40 -15.58
C TRP A 194 -9.91 13.67 -14.83
N ASP A 195 -10.87 14.38 -14.21
CA ASP A 195 -10.58 15.59 -13.44
C ASP A 195 -9.71 15.25 -12.21
N LYS A 196 -10.02 14.15 -11.52
CA LYS A 196 -9.20 13.67 -10.40
C LYS A 196 -7.83 13.16 -10.86
N LEU A 197 -7.78 12.51 -12.03
CA LEU A 197 -6.52 12.05 -12.62
C LEU A 197 -5.59 13.23 -12.95
N ASP A 198 -6.13 14.31 -13.50
CA ASP A 198 -5.39 15.52 -13.79
C ASP A 198 -4.81 16.14 -12.51
N VAL A 199 -5.59 16.18 -11.42
CA VAL A 199 -5.11 16.65 -10.10
C VAL A 199 -3.94 15.78 -9.59
N LEU A 200 -4.04 14.46 -9.71
CA LEU A 200 -2.95 13.54 -9.37
C LEU A 200 -1.72 13.81 -10.23
N ALA A 201 -1.89 13.95 -11.56
CA ALA A 201 -0.80 14.20 -12.49
C ALA A 201 -0.06 15.49 -12.18
N GLU A 202 -0.79 16.60 -11.91
CA GLU A 202 -0.19 17.87 -11.50
C GLU A 202 0.59 17.74 -10.18
N LYS A 203 0.06 17.00 -9.22
CA LYS A 203 0.76 16.76 -7.95
C LYS A 203 2.05 16.00 -8.18
N VAL A 204 2.04 14.93 -8.98
CA VAL A 204 3.25 14.16 -9.34
C VAL A 204 4.25 15.01 -10.11
N ARG A 205 3.80 15.87 -11.04
CA ARG A 205 4.68 16.83 -11.76
C ARG A 205 5.42 17.77 -10.80
N GLY A 206 4.74 18.24 -9.76
CA GLY A 206 5.28 19.16 -8.77
C GLY A 206 6.31 18.56 -7.82
N LEU A 207 6.36 17.23 -7.67
CA LEU A 207 7.33 16.53 -6.80
C LEU A 207 8.65 16.30 -7.57
N ASP A 208 9.78 16.36 -6.87
CA ASP A 208 11.11 16.02 -7.42
C ASP A 208 11.34 14.49 -7.30
N ALA A 209 10.41 13.72 -7.84
CA ALA A 209 10.48 12.26 -7.88
C ALA A 209 11.15 11.80 -9.18
N TYR A 210 11.97 10.75 -9.13
CA TYR A 210 12.58 10.09 -10.30
C TYR A 210 11.93 8.73 -10.54
N VAL A 211 11.52 8.06 -9.45
CA VAL A 211 10.86 6.75 -9.48
C VAL A 211 9.48 6.88 -8.88
N VAL A 212 8.49 6.33 -9.57
CA VAL A 212 7.10 6.19 -9.10
C VAL A 212 6.77 4.72 -8.98
N ILE A 213 6.18 4.32 -7.85
CA ILE A 213 5.81 2.95 -7.52
C ILE A 213 4.30 2.93 -7.28
N ASP A 214 3.58 2.20 -8.10
CA ASP A 214 2.17 1.87 -7.89
C ASP A 214 1.99 0.52 -7.18
N GLY A 215 0.73 0.12 -6.95
CA GLY A 215 0.44 -1.15 -6.27
C GLY A 215 0.75 -2.38 -7.14
N HIS A 216 0.50 -2.36 -8.43
CA HIS A 216 0.36 -3.60 -9.23
C HIS A 216 1.26 -3.70 -10.45
N TRP A 217 2.27 -2.85 -10.56
CA TRP A 217 3.20 -2.85 -11.69
C TRP A 217 4.66 -2.72 -11.25
N LYS A 218 5.55 -2.76 -12.21
CA LYS A 218 6.98 -2.49 -12.00
C LYS A 218 7.17 -0.99 -11.76
N PRO A 219 8.19 -0.59 -10.97
CA PRO A 219 8.52 0.82 -10.81
C PRO A 219 8.70 1.53 -12.15
N TYR A 220 8.13 2.72 -12.25
CA TYR A 220 8.24 3.62 -13.41
C TYR A 220 9.33 4.66 -13.20
N THR A 221 9.87 5.25 -14.29
CA THR A 221 10.36 6.61 -14.16
C THR A 221 9.18 7.57 -14.06
N LYS A 222 9.39 8.78 -13.50
CA LYS A 222 8.33 9.79 -13.42
C LYS A 222 7.74 10.12 -14.80
N GLU A 223 8.60 10.21 -15.83
CA GLU A 223 8.18 10.47 -17.20
C GLU A 223 7.31 9.36 -17.78
N GLN A 224 7.66 8.09 -17.50
CA GLN A 224 6.86 6.94 -17.92
C GLN A 224 5.49 6.95 -17.25
N PHE A 225 5.45 7.19 -15.94
CA PHE A 225 4.20 7.27 -15.19
C PHE A 225 3.29 8.39 -15.73
N LEU A 226 3.84 9.59 -15.89
CA LEU A 226 3.08 10.74 -16.43
C LEU A 226 2.62 10.53 -17.87
N ALA A 227 3.39 9.80 -18.69
CA ALA A 227 2.97 9.47 -20.06
C ALA A 227 1.84 8.41 -20.10
N GLU A 228 1.69 7.59 -19.06
CA GLU A 228 0.63 6.59 -18.97
C GLU A 228 -0.69 7.19 -18.48
N ILE A 229 -0.64 8.22 -17.64
CA ILE A 229 -1.83 8.80 -17.01
C ILE A 229 -2.31 10.11 -17.67
N GLY A 230 -1.62 10.65 -18.65
CA GLY A 230 -1.99 11.88 -19.33
C GLY A 230 -0.90 12.51 -20.10
#